data_fb2e2229325f571de4a8ee9387eb0bb6
#
_entry.id   fb2e2229325f571de4a8ee9387eb0bb6
#
_cell.length_a   1.000
_cell.length_b   1.000
_cell.length_c   1.000
_cell.angle_alpha   90.00
_cell.angle_beta   90.00
_cell.angle_gamma   90.00
#
_symmetry.space_group_name_H-M   'P 1'
#
loop_
_entity.id
_entity.type
_entity.pdbx_description
1 polymer ?
#
loop_
_entity_poly.entity_id
_entity_poly.type
_entity_poly.pdbx_seq_one_letter_code
_entity_poly.pdbx_strand_id
1 'polypeptide(L)'
;KEFPEDVGLFFVMFMHYLELSPGEAVEIHPGVPHCYLEGECLEAMACSDNVVRAGLTSKHKDVATLLRIVDYPSTSHPKIKLPKEVTKGIKEYPSSYPDFKVVLVESSEEVTLDQGFPFLGIVLEGSATTQHLDLQQGSSYLILEPACIQPTPYLKFYLCGVNS
;
A
#
# COMPACT_ATOMS: atom_id res chain seq x y z
N LYS A 1 14.62 -16.66 -14.89
CA LYS A 1 15.57 -16.72 -16.02
C LYS A 1 16.51 -15.50 -16.05
N GLU A 2 16.18 -14.41 -15.39
CA GLU A 2 16.99 -13.18 -15.36
C GLU A 2 18.20 -13.29 -14.43
N PHE A 3 18.09 -14.05 -13.34
CA PHE A 3 19.13 -14.19 -12.32
C PHE A 3 19.40 -15.66 -11.97
N PRO A 4 19.91 -16.50 -12.92
CA PRO A 4 19.97 -17.95 -12.75
C PRO A 4 21.00 -18.41 -11.71
N GLU A 5 21.96 -17.57 -11.33
CA GLU A 5 23.01 -17.89 -10.36
C GLU A 5 22.86 -17.10 -9.04
N ASP A 6 21.77 -16.37 -8.88
CA ASP A 6 21.52 -15.59 -7.67
C ASP A 6 21.05 -16.52 -6.54
N VAL A 7 21.72 -16.45 -5.38
CA VAL A 7 21.36 -17.22 -4.18
C VAL A 7 19.95 -16.90 -3.69
N GLY A 8 19.39 -15.77 -4.07
CA GLY A 8 18.00 -15.42 -3.80
C GLY A 8 16.98 -16.42 -4.36
N LEU A 9 17.35 -17.26 -5.32
CA LEU A 9 16.50 -18.36 -5.80
C LEU A 9 16.11 -19.34 -4.67
N PHE A 10 16.95 -19.50 -3.66
CA PHE A 10 16.65 -20.35 -2.51
C PHE A 10 15.55 -19.77 -1.60
N PHE A 11 15.27 -18.48 -1.66
CA PHE A 11 14.19 -17.87 -0.88
C PHE A 11 12.83 -18.54 -1.12
N VAL A 12 12.57 -19.03 -2.32
CA VAL A 12 11.34 -19.76 -2.65
C VAL A 12 11.10 -20.96 -1.70
N MET A 13 12.14 -21.54 -1.14
CA MET A 13 12.04 -22.68 -0.21
C MET A 13 11.74 -22.25 1.24
N PHE A 14 11.92 -20.98 1.58
CA PHE A 14 11.86 -20.50 2.95
C PHE A 14 10.83 -19.40 3.18
N MET A 15 10.28 -18.83 2.11
CA MET A 15 9.30 -17.76 2.18
C MET A 15 7.88 -18.28 2.03
N HIS A 16 6.95 -17.59 2.65
CA HIS A 16 5.54 -17.84 2.42
C HIS A 16 5.13 -17.31 1.04
N TYR A 17 4.41 -18.12 0.31
CA TYR A 17 3.72 -17.70 -0.91
C TYR A 17 2.32 -17.21 -0.55
N LEU A 18 1.97 -16.02 -1.02
CA LEU A 18 0.68 -15.40 -0.79
C LEU A 18 0.03 -15.03 -2.12
N GLU A 19 -1.23 -15.34 -2.27
CA GLU A 19 -2.11 -14.81 -3.30
C GLU A 19 -3.11 -13.88 -2.65
N LEU A 20 -3.22 -12.66 -3.16
CA LEU A 20 -4.15 -11.66 -2.67
C LEU A 20 -5.24 -11.41 -3.71
N SER A 21 -6.47 -11.40 -3.27
CA SER A 21 -7.61 -10.97 -4.07
C SER A 21 -7.67 -9.43 -4.15
N PRO A 22 -8.34 -8.86 -5.16
CA PRO A 22 -8.55 -7.42 -5.21
C PRO A 22 -9.15 -6.85 -3.92
N GLY A 23 -8.52 -5.84 -3.37
CA GLY A 23 -8.92 -5.21 -2.10
C GLY A 23 -8.34 -5.85 -0.84
N GLU A 24 -7.68 -6.98 -0.95
CA GLU A 24 -6.89 -7.54 0.15
C GLU A 24 -5.53 -6.84 0.28
N ALA A 25 -5.03 -6.75 1.49
CA ALA A 25 -3.74 -6.15 1.79
C ALA A 25 -2.91 -7.02 2.73
N VAL A 26 -1.61 -6.84 2.67
CA VAL A 26 -0.67 -7.43 3.62
C VAL A 26 0.21 -6.32 4.20
N GLU A 27 0.50 -6.42 5.48
CA GLU A 27 1.44 -5.53 6.16
C GLU A 27 2.78 -6.23 6.30
N ILE A 28 3.82 -5.57 5.83
CA ILE A 28 5.19 -6.11 5.84
C ILE A 28 6.01 -5.25 6.79
N HIS A 29 6.59 -5.88 7.81
CA HIS A 29 7.40 -5.19 8.80
C HIS A 29 8.82 -4.89 8.28
N PRO A 30 9.47 -3.83 8.80
CA PRO A 30 10.87 -3.56 8.49
C PRO A 30 11.76 -4.78 8.73
N GLY A 31 12.72 -5.00 7.84
CA GLY A 31 13.65 -6.13 7.92
C GLY A 31 13.11 -7.47 7.38
N VAL A 32 11.82 -7.59 7.13
CA VAL A 32 11.23 -8.83 6.57
C VAL A 32 11.47 -8.89 5.07
N PRO A 33 12.21 -9.90 4.56
CA PRO A 33 12.40 -10.09 3.13
C PRO A 33 11.09 -10.40 2.43
N HIS A 34 10.86 -9.73 1.29
CA HIS A 34 9.67 -9.93 0.49
C HIS A 34 9.94 -9.62 -0.98
N CYS A 35 9.10 -10.14 -1.86
CA CYS A 35 9.10 -9.79 -3.28
C CYS A 35 7.71 -9.94 -3.89
N TYR A 36 7.45 -9.16 -4.92
CA TYR A 36 6.24 -9.24 -5.74
C TYR A 36 6.54 -10.10 -6.96
N LEU A 37 5.73 -11.13 -7.19
CA LEU A 37 5.94 -12.09 -8.27
C LEU A 37 5.15 -11.72 -9.51
N GLU A 38 3.88 -11.39 -9.34
CA GLU A 38 2.94 -11.09 -10.42
C GLU A 38 1.78 -10.25 -9.90
N GLY A 39 1.19 -9.41 -10.76
CA GLY A 39 0.00 -8.64 -10.47
C GLY A 39 0.27 -7.14 -10.33
N GLU A 40 -0.76 -6.43 -9.94
CA GLU A 40 -0.74 -4.98 -9.69
C GLU A 40 -1.07 -4.73 -8.22
N CYS A 41 -0.34 -3.82 -7.59
CA CYS A 41 -0.58 -3.45 -6.20
C CYS A 41 -0.38 -1.95 -5.96
N LEU A 42 -1.00 -1.46 -4.91
CA LEU A 42 -0.66 -0.18 -4.30
C LEU A 42 0.23 -0.44 -3.09
N GLU A 43 1.41 0.15 -3.10
CA GLU A 43 2.34 0.10 -1.98
C GLU A 43 2.35 1.45 -1.26
N ALA A 44 1.99 1.43 0.02
CA ALA A 44 2.12 2.57 0.91
C ALA A 44 3.20 2.29 1.94
N MET A 45 4.13 3.21 2.10
CA MET A 45 5.25 3.06 3.03
C MET A 45 5.68 4.41 3.61
N ALA A 46 6.31 4.37 4.78
CA ALA A 46 6.93 5.56 5.35
C ALA A 46 8.02 6.11 4.42
N CYS A 47 8.17 7.43 4.38
CA CYS A 47 9.17 8.10 3.55
C CYS A 47 10.58 7.80 4.05
N SER A 48 11.27 6.88 3.39
CA SER A 48 12.67 6.54 3.68
C SER A 48 13.37 6.05 2.41
N ASP A 49 14.69 6.23 2.35
CA ASP A 49 15.54 5.73 1.27
C ASP A 49 16.56 4.71 1.80
N ASN A 50 16.08 3.80 2.64
CA ASN A 50 16.90 2.80 3.32
C ASN A 50 16.61 1.36 2.87
N VAL A 51 16.21 1.18 1.64
CA VAL A 51 15.92 -0.14 1.07
C VAL A 51 17.20 -0.92 0.84
N VAL A 52 17.34 -2.06 1.54
CA VAL A 52 18.45 -3.00 1.38
C VAL A 52 17.97 -4.20 0.57
N ARG A 53 18.68 -4.50 -0.52
CA ARG A 53 18.32 -5.57 -1.46
C ARG A 53 18.87 -6.92 -0.99
N ALA A 54 18.02 -7.95 -1.00
CA ALA A 54 18.40 -9.29 -0.58
C ALA A 54 18.91 -10.15 -1.76
N GLY A 55 18.19 -10.16 -2.88
CA GLY A 55 18.55 -10.96 -4.05
C GLY A 55 17.65 -10.69 -5.24
N LEU A 56 17.82 -11.44 -6.33
CA LEU A 56 17.04 -11.40 -7.57
C LEU A 56 16.91 -9.98 -8.15
N THR A 57 18.01 -9.25 -8.15
CA THR A 57 18.06 -7.86 -8.61
C THR A 57 19.41 -7.51 -9.23
N SER A 58 19.39 -6.62 -10.22
CA SER A 58 20.61 -5.99 -10.77
C SER A 58 21.11 -4.81 -9.91
N LYS A 59 20.33 -4.35 -8.93
CA LYS A 59 20.73 -3.25 -8.04
C LYS A 59 21.78 -3.72 -7.03
N HIS A 60 22.54 -2.77 -6.51
CA HIS A 60 23.56 -3.04 -5.48
C HIS A 60 22.97 -3.77 -4.28
N LYS A 61 23.68 -4.82 -3.83
CA LYS A 61 23.35 -5.61 -2.64
C LYS A 61 24.39 -5.34 -1.55
N ASP A 62 24.01 -4.67 -0.48
CA ASP A 62 24.84 -4.51 0.72
C ASP A 62 24.59 -5.70 1.66
N VAL A 63 25.33 -6.77 1.43
CA VAL A 63 25.20 -8.02 2.20
C VAL A 63 25.51 -7.80 3.68
N ALA A 64 26.50 -6.96 4.01
CA ALA A 64 26.87 -6.70 5.40
C ALA A 64 25.75 -6.01 6.17
N THR A 65 25.10 -5.02 5.56
CA THR A 65 23.94 -4.35 6.16
C THR A 65 22.73 -5.29 6.18
N LEU A 66 22.47 -6.04 5.10
CA LEU A 66 21.38 -7.01 5.05
C LEU A 66 21.45 -7.98 6.24
N LEU A 67 22.58 -8.60 6.48
CA LEU A 67 22.74 -9.58 7.58
C LEU A 67 22.56 -8.99 8.98
N ARG A 68 22.70 -7.67 9.13
CA ARG A 68 22.46 -7.00 10.42
C ARG A 68 21.00 -6.62 10.66
N ILE A 69 20.24 -6.37 9.59
CA ILE A 69 18.90 -5.82 9.70
C ILE A 69 17.80 -6.81 9.36
N VAL A 70 18.16 -7.92 8.69
CA VAL A 70 17.16 -8.91 8.27
C VAL A 70 16.50 -9.53 9.48
N ASP A 71 15.17 -9.57 9.44
CA ASP A 71 14.34 -10.24 10.44
C ASP A 71 13.63 -11.43 9.80
N TYR A 72 13.64 -12.56 10.52
CA TYR A 72 12.99 -13.79 10.12
C TYR A 72 11.90 -14.14 11.16
N PRO A 73 10.73 -13.51 11.10
CA PRO A 73 9.66 -13.86 12.02
C PRO A 73 9.25 -15.32 11.80
N SER A 74 9.59 -16.16 12.76
CA SER A 74 9.62 -17.62 12.60
C SER A 74 8.27 -18.32 12.58
N THR A 75 7.13 -17.66 12.71
CA THR A 75 5.97 -18.40 13.20
C THR A 75 4.60 -18.07 12.63
N SER A 76 4.42 -17.02 11.88
CA SER A 76 3.06 -16.75 11.40
C SER A 76 3.05 -16.38 9.92
N HIS A 77 2.14 -17.01 9.18
CA HIS A 77 1.75 -16.51 7.88
C HIS A 77 1.37 -15.03 8.01
N PRO A 78 1.82 -14.17 7.11
CA PRO A 78 1.37 -12.78 7.06
C PRO A 78 -0.16 -12.77 7.04
N LYS A 79 -0.75 -11.93 7.89
CA LYS A 79 -2.20 -11.84 7.97
C LYS A 79 -2.72 -10.99 6.82
N ILE A 80 -3.59 -11.56 6.01
CA ILE A 80 -4.35 -10.83 5.01
C ILE A 80 -5.32 -9.91 5.75
N LYS A 81 -5.34 -8.65 5.34
CA LYS A 81 -6.17 -7.60 5.89
C LYS A 81 -7.21 -7.14 4.87
N LEU A 82 -8.41 -6.92 5.33
CA LEU A 82 -9.48 -6.26 4.57
C LEU A 82 -9.75 -4.89 5.17
N PRO A 83 -10.13 -3.91 4.35
CA PRO A 83 -10.50 -2.60 4.86
C PRO A 83 -11.82 -2.69 5.63
N LYS A 84 -11.91 -1.91 6.70
CA LYS A 84 -13.12 -1.79 7.54
C LYS A 84 -13.80 -0.48 7.27
N GLU A 85 -15.11 -0.52 7.12
CA GLU A 85 -15.89 0.69 6.96
C GLU A 85 -15.83 1.57 8.21
N VAL A 86 -15.44 2.82 8.03
CA VAL A 86 -15.36 3.85 9.07
C VAL A 86 -16.60 4.74 9.01
N THR A 87 -16.93 5.17 7.81
CA THR A 87 -18.18 5.85 7.48
C THR A 87 -18.67 5.32 6.13
N LYS A 88 -19.95 5.59 5.79
CA LYS A 88 -20.49 5.13 4.50
C LYS A 88 -19.61 5.57 3.32
N GLY A 89 -19.12 4.59 2.56
CA GLY A 89 -18.26 4.83 1.40
C GLY A 89 -16.80 5.12 1.71
N ILE A 90 -16.41 5.14 3.00
CA ILE A 90 -15.00 5.30 3.43
C ILE A 90 -14.62 4.11 4.29
N LYS A 91 -13.56 3.44 3.87
CA LYS A 91 -12.99 2.26 4.53
C LYS A 91 -11.52 2.53 4.89
N GLU A 92 -11.05 1.96 5.98
CA GLU A 92 -9.66 2.06 6.42
C GLU A 92 -9.05 0.67 6.56
N TYR A 93 -7.80 0.51 6.09
CA TYR A 93 -7.03 -0.71 6.30
C TYR A 93 -6.42 -0.71 7.69
N PRO A 94 -6.67 -1.76 8.50
CA PRO A 94 -6.04 -1.87 9.82
C PRO A 94 -4.52 -1.90 9.68
N SER A 95 -3.82 -0.97 10.32
CA SER A 95 -2.36 -0.90 10.35
C SER A 95 -1.85 -0.94 11.79
N SER A 96 -0.67 -1.56 11.98
CA SER A 96 0.07 -1.49 13.25
C SER A 96 1.05 -0.32 13.27
N TYR A 97 1.20 0.40 12.16
CA TYR A 97 2.12 1.53 12.04
C TYR A 97 1.46 2.83 12.51
N PRO A 98 2.14 3.58 13.38
CA PRO A 98 1.64 4.89 13.81
C PRO A 98 1.87 5.99 12.77
N ASP A 99 2.76 5.77 11.80
CA ASP A 99 3.24 6.83 10.90
C ASP A 99 2.25 7.21 9.82
N PHE A 100 1.49 6.22 9.33
CA PHE A 100 0.54 6.44 8.24
C PHE A 100 -0.66 5.49 8.30
N LYS A 101 -1.70 5.85 7.59
CA LYS A 101 -2.89 5.03 7.36
C LYS A 101 -3.25 4.96 5.88
N VAL A 102 -3.91 3.89 5.48
CA VAL A 102 -4.43 3.71 4.13
C VAL A 102 -5.95 3.71 4.18
N VAL A 103 -6.54 4.59 3.40
CA VAL A 103 -7.99 4.80 3.31
C VAL A 103 -8.44 4.50 1.88
N LEU A 104 -9.58 3.85 1.76
CA LEU A 104 -10.29 3.62 0.51
C LEU A 104 -11.61 4.38 0.53
N VAL A 105 -11.76 5.33 -0.38
CA VAL A 105 -13.06 5.92 -0.73
C VAL A 105 -13.62 5.09 -1.88
N GLU A 106 -14.73 4.41 -1.64
CA GLU A 106 -15.42 3.56 -2.62
C GLU A 106 -16.91 3.82 -2.54
N SER A 107 -17.42 4.63 -3.47
CA SER A 107 -18.81 5.11 -3.40
C SER A 107 -19.37 5.51 -4.77
N SER A 108 -20.70 5.42 -4.88
CA SER A 108 -21.50 6.06 -5.93
C SER A 108 -22.33 7.25 -5.39
N GLU A 109 -22.21 7.54 -4.10
CA GLU A 109 -22.88 8.65 -3.44
C GLU A 109 -21.84 9.63 -2.90
N GLU A 110 -22.30 10.84 -2.59
CA GLU A 110 -21.44 11.84 -1.95
C GLU A 110 -20.84 11.33 -0.65
N VAL A 111 -19.56 11.58 -0.46
CA VAL A 111 -18.82 11.27 0.77
C VAL A 111 -18.06 12.49 1.24
N THR A 112 -17.95 12.65 2.55
CA THR A 112 -17.15 13.71 3.17
C THR A 112 -15.88 13.11 3.77
N LEU A 113 -14.72 13.54 3.28
CA LEU A 113 -13.43 13.27 3.86
C LEU A 113 -13.07 14.44 4.80
N ASP A 114 -13.12 14.22 6.11
CA ASP A 114 -13.05 15.30 7.11
C ASP A 114 -11.87 15.18 8.09
N GLN A 115 -11.10 14.10 8.04
CA GLN A 115 -10.03 13.82 8.99
C GLN A 115 -8.78 13.23 8.32
N GLY A 116 -7.64 13.36 9.01
CA GLY A 116 -6.40 12.65 8.66
C GLY A 116 -5.54 13.30 7.58
N PHE A 117 -5.66 14.61 7.40
CA PHE A 117 -4.86 15.36 6.42
C PHE A 117 -3.40 15.56 6.86
N PRO A 118 -2.47 15.69 5.90
CA PRO A 118 -2.67 15.58 4.45
C PRO A 118 -2.85 14.15 3.96
N PHE A 119 -3.53 13.97 2.82
CA PHE A 119 -3.58 12.71 2.10
C PHE A 119 -2.92 12.82 0.73
N LEU A 120 -2.13 11.82 0.37
CA LEU A 120 -1.72 11.55 -0.99
C LEU A 120 -2.58 10.40 -1.54
N GLY A 121 -3.22 10.59 -2.69
CA GLY A 121 -4.12 9.58 -3.23
C GLY A 121 -3.99 9.35 -4.71
N ILE A 122 -4.52 8.21 -5.15
CA ILE A 122 -4.64 7.83 -6.56
C ILE A 122 -6.02 7.29 -6.85
N VAL A 123 -6.64 7.80 -7.91
CA VAL A 123 -7.93 7.28 -8.40
C VAL A 123 -7.67 6.04 -9.25
N LEU A 124 -8.15 4.89 -8.81
CA LEU A 124 -8.04 3.64 -9.56
C LEU A 124 -9.18 3.45 -10.54
N GLU A 125 -10.38 3.90 -10.19
CA GLU A 125 -11.55 3.69 -11.03
C GLU A 125 -12.55 4.85 -10.86
N GLY A 126 -13.18 5.23 -11.96
CA GLY A 126 -14.21 6.24 -11.99
C GLY A 126 -13.69 7.67 -11.92
N SER A 127 -14.56 8.56 -11.51
CA SER A 127 -14.28 9.99 -11.37
C SER A 127 -15.16 10.63 -10.31
N ALA A 128 -14.79 11.81 -9.87
CA ALA A 128 -15.57 12.61 -8.94
C ALA A 128 -15.27 14.09 -9.09
N THR A 129 -16.11 14.93 -8.53
CA THR A 129 -15.85 16.36 -8.37
C THR A 129 -15.71 16.71 -6.89
N THR A 130 -14.95 17.72 -6.60
CA THR A 130 -14.86 18.34 -5.27
C THR A 130 -15.12 19.84 -5.40
N GLN A 131 -15.06 20.58 -4.28
CA GLN A 131 -15.20 22.03 -4.31
C GLN A 131 -14.09 22.73 -5.14
N HIS A 132 -12.94 22.09 -5.32
CA HIS A 132 -11.74 22.74 -5.87
C HIS A 132 -11.15 22.06 -7.10
N LEU A 133 -11.46 20.77 -7.32
CA LEU A 133 -10.85 20.00 -8.41
C LEU A 133 -11.69 18.80 -8.82
N ASP A 134 -11.44 18.32 -10.03
CA ASP A 134 -12.00 17.08 -10.54
C ASP A 134 -11.04 15.93 -10.34
N LEU A 135 -11.53 14.83 -9.78
CA LEU A 135 -10.80 13.58 -9.61
C LEU A 135 -11.04 12.70 -10.84
N GLN A 136 -9.95 12.22 -11.46
CA GLN A 136 -10.00 11.40 -12.68
C GLN A 136 -9.16 10.14 -12.53
N GLN A 137 -9.64 9.05 -13.09
CA GLN A 137 -8.94 7.78 -13.10
C GLN A 137 -7.49 7.92 -13.60
N GLY A 138 -6.55 7.25 -12.90
CA GLY A 138 -5.13 7.27 -13.20
C GLY A 138 -4.37 8.50 -12.71
N SER A 139 -5.07 9.48 -12.12
CA SER A 139 -4.45 10.69 -11.60
C SER A 139 -4.20 10.61 -10.09
N SER A 140 -3.12 11.27 -9.65
CA SER A 140 -2.74 11.38 -8.25
C SER A 140 -3.05 12.77 -7.72
N TYR A 141 -3.41 12.85 -6.44
CA TYR A 141 -3.87 14.09 -5.80
C TYR A 141 -3.29 14.22 -4.40
N LEU A 142 -3.00 15.46 -4.02
CA LEU A 142 -2.67 15.83 -2.66
C LEU A 142 -3.88 16.57 -2.06
N ILE A 143 -4.50 15.99 -1.05
CA ILE A 143 -5.66 16.55 -0.35
C ILE A 143 -5.16 17.12 0.97
N LEU A 144 -5.30 18.43 1.15
CA LEU A 144 -4.74 19.17 2.29
C LEU A 144 -5.79 19.58 3.33
N GLU A 145 -7.06 19.52 2.96
CA GLU A 145 -8.18 20.00 3.77
C GLU A 145 -9.42 19.14 3.56
N PRO A 146 -10.44 19.25 4.41
CA PRO A 146 -11.70 18.55 4.26
C PRO A 146 -12.30 18.73 2.88
N ALA A 147 -12.77 17.64 2.29
CA ALA A 147 -13.32 17.64 0.95
C ALA A 147 -14.66 16.88 0.91
N CYS A 148 -15.65 17.52 0.31
CA CYS A 148 -16.86 16.85 -0.13
C CYS A 148 -16.59 16.29 -1.52
N ILE A 149 -16.69 14.97 -1.66
CA ILE A 149 -16.37 14.23 -2.89
C ILE A 149 -17.69 13.73 -3.48
N GLN A 150 -18.01 14.18 -4.69
CA GLN A 150 -19.21 13.79 -5.44
C GLN A 150 -18.81 12.85 -6.58
N PRO A 151 -18.99 11.52 -6.46
CA PRO A 151 -18.68 10.56 -7.52
C PRO A 151 -19.53 10.78 -8.79
N THR A 152 -18.96 10.41 -9.97
CA THR A 152 -19.62 10.59 -11.26
C THR A 152 -19.33 9.38 -12.19
N PRO A 153 -20.16 8.33 -12.23
CA PRO A 153 -21.20 7.94 -11.25
C PRO A 153 -20.65 7.14 -10.07
N TYR A 154 -19.36 6.79 -10.10
CA TYR A 154 -18.68 5.94 -9.12
C TYR A 154 -17.24 6.39 -8.94
N LEU A 155 -16.69 6.16 -7.78
CA LEU A 155 -15.29 6.44 -7.47
C LEU A 155 -14.68 5.31 -6.65
N LYS A 156 -13.45 4.92 -7.02
CA LYS A 156 -12.54 4.11 -6.21
C LYS A 156 -11.21 4.84 -6.07
N PHE A 157 -10.98 5.42 -4.90
CA PHE A 157 -9.87 6.31 -4.63
C PHE A 157 -9.12 5.86 -3.39
N TYR A 158 -7.86 5.48 -3.56
CA TYR A 158 -6.98 5.13 -2.46
C TYR A 158 -6.19 6.33 -1.99
N LEU A 159 -6.10 6.46 -0.68
CA LEU A 159 -5.47 7.56 0.02
C LEU A 159 -4.48 7.03 1.05
N CYS A 160 -3.32 7.64 1.13
CA CYS A 160 -2.36 7.45 2.21
C CYS A 160 -2.22 8.76 2.97
N GLY A 161 -2.49 8.75 4.25
CA GLY A 161 -2.46 9.92 5.10
C GLY A 161 -1.71 9.69 6.40
N VAL A 162 -1.52 10.76 7.15
CA VAL A 162 -0.91 10.69 8.48
C VAL A 162 -1.87 10.02 9.44
N ASN A 163 -1.35 9.12 10.26
CA ASN A 163 -2.12 8.52 11.33
C ASN A 163 -2.11 9.50 12.52
N SER A 164 -3.23 10.17 12.74
CA SER A 164 -3.40 11.20 13.79
C SER A 164 -4.18 10.66 14.98
#